data_ad865bfd957176593ad1987c8d11536f
#
_entry.id   ad865bfd957176593ad1987c8d11536f
#
_cell.length_a   1.000
_cell.length_b   1.000
_cell.length_c   1.000
_cell.angle_alpha   90.00
_cell.angle_beta   90.00
_cell.angle_gamma   90.00
#
_symmetry.space_group_name_H-M   'P 1'
#
loop_
_entity.id
_entity.type
_entity.pdbx_description
1 polymer ?
#
loop_
_entity_poly.entity_id
_entity_poly.type
_entity_poly.pdbx_seq_one_letter_code
_entity_poly.pdbx_strand_id
1 'polypeptide(L)'
;CYCMGDGLEEVKKASSVSKNIVVSPAALMAAKYLEKTFGTPYEIYYPLVEELLPELDYTGKKVLIVHQQVIADSIRRELLERGAKTVQTAGWFMMKKELLADGDMSLRDEDDYIELVQNGDFDIIFADGCMERMTPEFKGRFINTRHFAVSGKLIGK
;
A
#
# COMPACT_ATOMS: atom_id res chain seq x y z
N CYS A 1 13.74 -12.54 -2.99
CA CYS A 1 13.51 -11.13 -2.70
C CYS A 1 14.85 -10.40 -2.74
N TYR A 2 14.91 -9.23 -3.42
CA TYR A 2 16.11 -8.40 -3.46
C TYR A 2 15.87 -7.20 -2.54
N CYS A 3 16.72 -7.03 -1.54
CA CYS A 3 16.59 -5.97 -0.54
C CYS A 3 17.95 -5.36 -0.19
N MET A 4 17.95 -4.32 0.62
CA MET A 4 19.18 -3.72 1.12
C MET A 4 19.96 -4.77 1.94
N GLY A 5 21.21 -5.01 1.53
CA GLY A 5 22.07 -6.02 2.13
C GLY A 5 22.38 -7.21 1.21
N ASP A 6 21.61 -7.37 0.13
CA ASP A 6 21.94 -8.39 -0.88
C ASP A 6 23.19 -7.99 -1.67
N GLY A 7 24.00 -8.98 -2.01
CA GLY A 7 25.17 -8.77 -2.85
C GLY A 7 24.77 -8.47 -4.31
N LEU A 8 25.64 -7.77 -5.03
CA LEU A 8 25.43 -7.41 -6.42
C LEU A 8 25.12 -8.61 -7.33
N GLU A 9 25.71 -9.77 -7.02
CA GLU A 9 25.48 -11.00 -7.79
C GLU A 9 24.05 -11.53 -7.64
N GLU A 10 23.42 -11.34 -6.48
CA GLU A 10 22.01 -11.68 -6.29
C GLU A 10 21.10 -10.72 -7.08
N VAL A 11 21.40 -9.42 -7.05
CA VAL A 11 20.63 -8.41 -7.81
C VAL A 11 20.73 -8.66 -9.32
N LYS A 12 21.88 -9.10 -9.82
CA LYS A 12 22.04 -9.45 -11.27
C LYS A 12 21.09 -10.55 -11.71
N LYS A 13 20.74 -11.49 -10.84
CA LYS A 13 19.79 -12.58 -11.15
C LYS A 13 18.40 -12.07 -11.53
N ALA A 14 18.03 -10.86 -11.09
CA ALA A 14 16.74 -10.26 -11.43
C ALA A 14 16.55 -10.03 -12.94
N SER A 15 17.62 -9.99 -13.71
CA SER A 15 17.56 -9.86 -15.18
C SER A 15 17.19 -11.16 -15.90
N SER A 16 17.33 -12.32 -15.25
CA SER A 16 17.17 -13.65 -15.87
C SER A 16 15.99 -14.46 -15.29
N VAL A 17 15.19 -13.88 -14.42
CA VAL A 17 13.98 -14.53 -13.89
C VAL A 17 12.84 -14.47 -14.90
N SER A 18 11.82 -15.31 -14.74
CA SER A 18 10.64 -15.30 -15.61
C SER A 18 9.81 -14.01 -15.47
N LYS A 19 9.79 -13.43 -14.26
CA LYS A 19 9.06 -12.20 -13.93
C LYS A 19 9.57 -11.61 -12.62
N ASN A 20 9.63 -10.28 -12.54
CA ASN A 20 9.88 -9.54 -11.32
C ASN A 20 8.56 -9.10 -10.66
N ILE A 21 8.49 -9.12 -9.34
CA ILE A 21 7.37 -8.56 -8.57
C ILE A 21 7.86 -7.32 -7.85
N VAL A 22 7.22 -6.19 -8.13
CA VAL A 22 7.52 -4.89 -7.52
C VAL A 22 6.62 -4.72 -6.30
N VAL A 23 7.19 -4.85 -5.13
CA VAL A 23 6.47 -4.74 -3.84
C VAL A 23 6.60 -3.34 -3.19
N SER A 24 7.35 -2.45 -3.82
CA SER A 24 7.55 -1.07 -3.34
C SER A 24 7.74 -0.11 -4.51
N PRO A 25 7.21 1.12 -4.45
CA PRO A 25 7.43 2.14 -5.48
C PRO A 25 8.91 2.45 -5.73
N ALA A 26 9.79 2.24 -4.75
CA ALA A 26 11.23 2.43 -4.90
C ALA A 26 11.85 1.49 -5.95
N ALA A 27 11.33 0.28 -6.11
CA ALA A 27 11.84 -0.71 -7.05
C ALA A 27 11.35 -0.52 -8.49
N LEU A 28 10.37 0.37 -8.72
CA LEU A 28 9.73 0.51 -10.03
C LEU A 28 10.70 0.93 -11.14
N MET A 29 11.63 1.82 -10.85
CA MET A 29 12.64 2.24 -11.84
C MET A 29 13.56 1.09 -12.23
N ALA A 30 13.99 0.27 -11.26
CA ALA A 30 14.81 -0.90 -11.52
C ALA A 30 14.06 -1.94 -12.35
N ALA A 31 12.79 -2.19 -12.04
CA ALA A 31 11.95 -3.10 -12.81
C ALA A 31 11.78 -2.65 -14.27
N LYS A 32 11.49 -1.38 -14.51
CA LYS A 32 11.41 -0.79 -15.86
C LYS A 32 12.74 -0.90 -16.62
N TYR A 33 13.86 -0.69 -15.93
CA TYR A 33 15.17 -0.86 -16.54
C TYR A 33 15.43 -2.31 -16.95
N LEU A 34 15.10 -3.28 -16.08
CA LEU A 34 15.27 -4.71 -16.36
C LEU A 34 14.38 -5.16 -17.53
N GLU A 35 13.14 -4.70 -17.58
CA GLU A 35 12.25 -4.99 -18.71
C GLU A 35 12.79 -4.41 -20.01
N LYS A 36 13.18 -3.13 -20.02
CA LYS A 36 13.70 -2.47 -21.22
C LYS A 36 15.01 -3.08 -21.72
N THR A 37 15.90 -3.49 -20.82
CA THR A 37 17.26 -3.91 -21.16
C THR A 37 17.37 -5.41 -21.43
N PHE A 38 16.63 -6.21 -20.67
CA PHE A 38 16.73 -7.67 -20.70
C PHE A 38 15.43 -8.37 -21.12
N GLY A 39 14.34 -7.62 -21.31
CA GLY A 39 13.04 -8.18 -21.64
C GLY A 39 12.35 -8.88 -20.44
N THR A 40 12.85 -8.73 -19.22
CA THR A 40 12.29 -9.38 -18.05
C THR A 40 11.03 -8.65 -17.59
N PRO A 41 9.82 -9.23 -17.73
CA PRO A 41 8.58 -8.56 -17.38
C PRO A 41 8.46 -8.32 -15.88
N TYR A 42 7.61 -7.38 -15.49
CA TYR A 42 7.32 -7.15 -14.08
C TYR A 42 5.82 -6.95 -13.83
N GLU A 43 5.42 -7.23 -12.61
CA GLU A 43 4.09 -6.90 -12.09
C GLU A 43 4.23 -6.11 -10.78
N ILE A 44 3.25 -5.25 -10.51
CA ILE A 44 3.24 -4.39 -9.32
C ILE A 44 2.11 -4.87 -8.41
N TYR A 45 2.45 -5.57 -7.34
CA TYR A 45 1.50 -5.99 -6.31
C TYR A 45 2.23 -6.52 -5.06
N TYR A 46 1.50 -6.58 -3.95
CA TYR A 46 1.98 -7.20 -2.71
C TYR A 46 1.42 -8.63 -2.58
N PRO A 47 2.27 -9.68 -2.66
CA PRO A 47 1.79 -11.06 -2.79
C PRO A 47 1.14 -11.64 -1.51
N LEU A 48 1.36 -11.03 -0.34
CA LEU A 48 0.80 -11.47 0.93
C LEU A 48 -0.39 -10.58 1.37
N VAL A 49 -1.12 -10.01 0.43
CA VAL A 49 -2.22 -9.06 0.72
C VAL A 49 -3.33 -9.71 1.55
N GLU A 50 -3.63 -10.98 1.31
CA GLU A 50 -4.64 -11.75 2.05
C GLU A 50 -4.37 -11.79 3.56
N GLU A 51 -3.10 -11.83 3.96
CA GLU A 51 -2.70 -11.84 5.38
C GLU A 51 -2.97 -10.51 6.10
N LEU A 52 -3.21 -9.44 5.33
CA LEU A 52 -3.51 -8.11 5.85
C LEU A 52 -5.01 -7.85 6.01
N LEU A 53 -5.85 -8.74 5.47
CA LEU A 53 -7.29 -8.55 5.39
C LEU A 53 -8.01 -9.39 6.44
N PRO A 54 -8.64 -8.78 7.44
CA PRO A 54 -9.53 -9.52 8.33
C PRO A 54 -10.77 -10.01 7.59
N GLU A 55 -11.37 -11.10 8.08
CA GLU A 55 -12.64 -11.60 7.59
C GLU A 55 -13.78 -10.65 8.01
N LEU A 56 -14.20 -9.81 7.08
CA LEU A 56 -15.27 -8.82 7.25
C LEU A 56 -16.12 -8.75 5.98
N ASP A 57 -17.36 -8.32 6.15
CA ASP A 57 -18.20 -7.89 5.03
C ASP A 57 -17.82 -6.47 4.58
N TYR A 58 -17.27 -6.39 3.38
CA TYR A 58 -16.88 -5.13 2.75
C TYR A 58 -17.93 -4.60 1.79
N THR A 59 -19.04 -5.33 1.58
CA THR A 59 -20.07 -4.99 0.61
C THR A 59 -20.63 -3.59 0.86
N GLY A 60 -20.52 -2.73 -0.15
CA GLY A 60 -21.03 -1.35 -0.12
C GLY A 60 -20.24 -0.40 0.77
N LYS A 61 -19.15 -0.83 1.39
CA LYS A 61 -18.33 -0.01 2.31
C LYS A 61 -17.46 0.98 1.56
N LYS A 62 -17.26 2.15 2.17
CA LYS A 62 -16.30 3.17 1.79
C LYS A 62 -15.06 3.01 2.64
N VAL A 63 -13.92 2.75 2.03
CA VAL A 63 -12.68 2.39 2.72
C VAL A 63 -11.58 3.39 2.43
N LEU A 64 -10.85 3.81 3.47
CA LEU A 64 -9.60 4.53 3.37
C LEU A 64 -8.45 3.57 3.73
N ILE A 65 -7.39 3.59 2.92
CA ILE A 65 -6.17 2.85 3.20
C ILE A 65 -5.01 3.84 3.26
N VAL A 66 -4.35 3.92 4.42
CA VAL A 66 -3.16 4.75 4.60
C VAL A 66 -1.95 3.86 4.79
N HIS A 67 -1.24 3.61 3.70
CA HIS A 67 -0.11 2.69 3.69
C HIS A 67 0.88 3.01 2.56
N GLN A 68 1.96 2.21 2.47
CA GLN A 68 2.85 2.21 1.31
C GLN A 68 2.03 1.87 0.05
N GLN A 69 2.23 2.62 -1.02
CA GLN A 69 1.36 2.66 -2.19
C GLN A 69 1.07 1.28 -2.81
N VAL A 70 2.09 0.42 -3.01
CA VAL A 70 1.88 -0.90 -3.62
C VAL A 70 1.05 -1.82 -2.72
N ILE A 71 1.25 -1.74 -1.40
CA ILE A 71 0.44 -2.49 -0.43
C ILE A 71 -1.00 -1.96 -0.45
N ALA A 72 -1.16 -0.64 -0.38
CA ALA A 72 -2.47 0.00 -0.42
C ALA A 72 -3.25 -0.35 -1.70
N ASP A 73 -2.59 -0.32 -2.86
CA ASP A 73 -3.20 -0.68 -4.13
C ASP A 73 -3.57 -2.16 -4.22
N SER A 74 -2.77 -3.02 -3.59
CA SER A 74 -3.08 -4.46 -3.54
C SER A 74 -4.30 -4.73 -2.65
N ILE A 75 -4.36 -4.09 -1.47
CA ILE A 75 -5.53 -4.14 -0.59
C ILE A 75 -6.76 -3.57 -1.32
N ARG A 76 -6.64 -2.44 -2.04
CA ARG A 76 -7.74 -1.84 -2.81
C ARG A 76 -8.35 -2.84 -3.78
N ARG A 77 -7.52 -3.53 -4.58
CA ARG A 77 -8.01 -4.52 -5.55
C ARG A 77 -8.83 -5.60 -4.87
N GLU A 78 -8.31 -6.20 -3.81
CA GLU A 78 -9.01 -7.22 -3.04
C GLU A 78 -10.33 -6.71 -2.45
N LEU A 79 -10.34 -5.51 -1.88
CA LEU A 79 -11.54 -4.96 -1.28
C LEU A 79 -12.63 -4.66 -2.30
N LEU A 80 -12.25 -4.17 -3.49
CA LEU A 80 -13.19 -3.94 -4.59
C LEU A 80 -13.77 -5.27 -5.11
N GLU A 81 -12.96 -6.33 -5.22
CA GLU A 81 -13.42 -7.68 -5.57
C GLU A 81 -14.37 -8.26 -4.51
N ARG A 82 -14.17 -7.91 -3.23
CA ARG A 82 -15.06 -8.27 -2.11
C ARG A 82 -16.26 -7.34 -1.96
N GLY A 83 -16.53 -6.46 -2.93
CA GLY A 83 -17.74 -5.65 -3.01
C GLY A 83 -17.68 -4.31 -2.30
N ALA A 84 -16.52 -3.80 -1.93
CA ALA A 84 -16.39 -2.44 -1.41
C ALA A 84 -16.91 -1.41 -2.44
N LYS A 85 -17.61 -0.39 -1.97
CA LYS A 85 -18.20 0.64 -2.84
C LYS A 85 -17.15 1.56 -3.41
N THR A 86 -16.25 2.04 -2.55
CA THR A 86 -15.11 2.89 -2.90
C THR A 86 -13.94 2.57 -2.00
N VAL A 87 -12.74 2.61 -2.56
CA VAL A 87 -11.51 2.47 -1.80
C VAL A 87 -10.56 3.57 -2.23
N GLN A 88 -10.28 4.49 -1.31
CA GLN A 88 -9.32 5.57 -1.47
C GLN A 88 -8.01 5.21 -0.80
N THR A 89 -6.88 5.54 -1.42
CA THR A 89 -5.58 5.37 -0.78
C THR A 89 -4.91 6.71 -0.49
N ALA A 90 -4.15 6.73 0.60
CA ALA A 90 -3.33 7.87 0.97
C ALA A 90 -1.97 7.41 1.53
N GLY A 91 -0.96 8.26 1.46
CA GLY A 91 0.34 7.95 2.00
C GLY A 91 1.28 9.15 2.05
N TRP A 92 2.23 9.11 3.00
CA TRP A 92 3.25 10.17 3.14
C TRP A 92 4.50 9.94 2.31
N PHE A 93 4.82 8.67 1.99
CA PHE A 93 6.13 8.31 1.49
C PHE A 93 6.08 7.69 0.09
N MET A 94 6.97 8.18 -0.77
CA MET A 94 7.31 7.59 -2.07
C MET A 94 6.11 7.28 -2.99
N MET A 95 5.03 8.06 -2.91
CA MET A 95 3.93 7.89 -3.84
C MET A 95 4.35 8.28 -5.25
N LYS A 96 4.17 7.38 -6.20
CA LYS A 96 4.44 7.60 -7.62
C LYS A 96 3.16 8.05 -8.31
N LYS A 97 3.23 9.18 -9.01
CA LYS A 97 2.07 9.74 -9.74
C LYS A 97 1.47 8.76 -10.73
N GLU A 98 2.29 7.94 -11.38
CA GLU A 98 1.87 6.95 -12.37
C GLU A 98 1.09 5.76 -11.79
N LEU A 99 1.06 5.61 -10.46
CA LEU A 99 0.32 4.57 -9.75
C LEU A 99 -0.89 5.12 -8.98
N LEU A 100 -1.15 6.44 -9.05
CA LEU A 100 -2.30 7.04 -8.38
C LEU A 100 -3.58 6.76 -9.17
N ALA A 101 -4.62 6.35 -8.48
CA ALA A 101 -5.98 6.36 -8.98
C ALA A 101 -6.68 7.69 -8.61
N ASP A 102 -7.85 7.93 -9.22
CA ASP A 102 -8.65 9.11 -8.89
C ASP A 102 -9.04 9.12 -7.41
N GLY A 103 -8.79 10.25 -6.77
CA GLY A 103 -9.07 10.45 -5.34
C GLY A 103 -7.94 10.01 -4.41
N ASP A 104 -6.87 9.38 -4.91
CA ASP A 104 -5.73 9.07 -4.08
C ASP A 104 -4.98 10.32 -3.65
N MET A 105 -4.41 10.29 -2.43
CA MET A 105 -3.85 11.48 -1.81
C MET A 105 -2.42 11.25 -1.29
N SER A 106 -1.52 12.15 -1.66
CA SER A 106 -0.22 12.25 -1.01
C SER A 106 -0.34 13.21 0.17
N LEU A 107 -0.20 12.69 1.38
CA LEU A 107 -0.26 13.45 2.62
C LEU A 107 1.08 14.17 2.85
N ARG A 108 1.03 15.40 3.35
CA ARG A 108 2.22 16.20 3.67
C ARG A 108 2.58 16.08 5.15
N ASP A 109 1.56 16.07 5.99
CA ASP A 109 1.67 16.05 7.44
C ASP A 109 0.47 15.31 8.07
N GLU A 110 0.43 15.26 9.39
CA GLU A 110 -0.64 14.62 10.15
C GLU A 110 -1.97 15.35 10.03
N ASP A 111 -1.94 16.66 9.83
CA ASP A 111 -3.17 17.46 9.68
C ASP A 111 -3.92 17.08 8.40
N ASP A 112 -3.20 16.82 7.30
CA ASP A 112 -3.80 16.31 6.05
C ASP A 112 -4.55 14.98 6.28
N TYR A 113 -4.01 14.09 7.12
CA TYR A 113 -4.68 12.84 7.48
C TYR A 113 -5.94 13.08 8.31
N ILE A 114 -5.84 13.93 9.33
CA ILE A 114 -6.96 14.26 10.20
C ILE A 114 -8.09 14.89 9.37
N GLU A 115 -7.76 15.84 8.50
CA GLU A 115 -8.73 16.49 7.62
C GLU A 115 -9.37 15.50 6.64
N LEU A 116 -8.59 14.59 6.06
CA LEU A 116 -9.07 13.54 5.17
C LEU A 116 -10.09 12.64 5.87
N VAL A 117 -9.81 12.23 7.11
CA VAL A 117 -10.72 11.37 7.88
C VAL A 117 -11.98 12.12 8.31
N GLN A 118 -11.85 13.39 8.74
CA GLN A 118 -12.98 14.20 9.20
C GLN A 118 -13.94 14.55 8.07
N ASN A 119 -13.41 14.86 6.89
CA ASN A 119 -14.21 15.24 5.73
C ASN A 119 -14.65 14.03 4.89
N GLY A 120 -13.99 12.87 5.07
CA GLY A 120 -14.33 11.64 4.40
C GLY A 120 -15.47 10.90 5.08
N ASP A 121 -16.34 10.31 4.30
CA ASP A 121 -17.44 9.47 4.78
C ASP A 121 -17.02 8.00 4.69
N PHE A 122 -15.99 7.63 5.49
CA PHE A 122 -15.43 6.28 5.50
C PHE A 122 -16.11 5.40 6.54
N ASP A 123 -16.40 4.15 6.15
CA ASP A 123 -16.86 3.08 7.05
C ASP A 123 -15.69 2.37 7.72
N ILE A 124 -14.57 2.23 6.98
CA ILE A 124 -13.40 1.45 7.41
C ILE A 124 -12.12 2.21 7.09
N ILE A 125 -11.18 2.20 8.02
CA ILE A 125 -9.82 2.72 7.80
C ILE A 125 -8.80 1.61 8.04
N PHE A 126 -7.93 1.37 7.06
CA PHE A 126 -6.72 0.58 7.20
C PHE A 126 -5.54 1.53 7.36
N ALA A 127 -4.91 1.54 8.52
CA ALA A 127 -3.73 2.36 8.79
C ALA A 127 -2.92 1.81 9.97
N ASP A 128 -1.73 2.34 10.22
CA ASP A 128 -0.96 1.97 11.40
C ASP A 128 -1.70 2.37 12.68
N GLY A 129 -1.72 1.49 13.69
CA GLY A 129 -2.47 1.69 14.93
C GLY A 129 -2.11 2.96 15.72
N CYS A 130 -0.95 3.57 15.48
CA CYS A 130 -0.64 4.85 16.11
C CYS A 130 -1.50 6.00 15.54
N MET A 131 -2.01 5.84 14.32
CA MET A 131 -2.83 6.85 13.64
C MET A 131 -4.29 6.90 14.16
N GLU A 132 -4.77 5.80 14.75
CA GLU A 132 -6.11 5.75 15.36
C GLU A 132 -6.30 6.84 16.42
N ARG A 133 -5.22 7.15 17.17
CA ARG A 133 -5.23 8.17 18.21
C ARG A 133 -5.36 9.59 17.68
N MET A 134 -5.04 9.82 16.41
CA MET A 134 -5.11 11.13 15.77
C MET A 134 -6.54 11.48 15.33
N THR A 135 -7.39 10.47 15.21
CA THR A 135 -8.78 10.63 14.76
C THR A 135 -9.79 9.99 15.72
N PRO A 136 -9.83 10.43 17.00
CA PRO A 136 -10.67 9.80 18.04
C PRO A 136 -12.17 9.94 17.75
N GLU A 137 -12.55 10.90 16.92
CA GLU A 137 -13.93 11.12 16.49
C GLU A 137 -14.41 10.17 15.40
N PHE A 138 -13.52 9.41 14.77
CA PHE A 138 -13.90 8.42 13.76
C PHE A 138 -14.75 7.32 14.39
N LYS A 139 -15.94 7.09 13.85
CA LYS A 139 -16.93 6.14 14.39
C LYS A 139 -16.97 4.82 13.60
N GLY A 140 -16.26 4.75 12.47
CA GLY A 140 -16.16 3.55 11.67
C GLY A 140 -15.22 2.50 12.28
N ARG A 141 -14.88 1.49 11.50
CA ARG A 141 -13.97 0.44 11.94
C ARG A 141 -12.52 0.78 11.57
N PHE A 142 -11.64 0.83 12.56
CA PHE A 142 -10.21 0.96 12.36
C PHE A 142 -9.53 -0.42 12.33
N ILE A 143 -8.74 -0.68 11.30
CA ILE A 143 -7.99 -1.91 11.10
C ILE A 143 -6.50 -1.57 11.13
N ASN A 144 -5.82 -2.06 12.18
CA ASN A 144 -4.40 -1.82 12.35
C ASN A 144 -3.58 -2.57 11.30
N THR A 145 -3.11 -1.84 10.31
CA THR A 145 -2.19 -2.32 9.28
C THR A 145 -0.84 -1.65 9.50
N ARG A 146 0.09 -2.37 10.13
CA ARG A 146 1.38 -1.82 10.57
C ARG A 146 2.18 -1.27 9.39
N HIS A 147 2.68 -0.06 9.56
CA HIS A 147 3.51 0.62 8.56
C HIS A 147 4.90 0.88 9.13
N PHE A 148 5.93 0.28 8.52
CA PHE A 148 7.31 0.37 9.01
C PHE A 148 7.78 1.82 9.23
N ALA A 149 7.50 2.72 8.27
CA ALA A 149 7.94 4.12 8.35
C ALA A 149 7.11 4.99 9.31
N VAL A 150 6.01 4.46 9.87
CA VAL A 150 5.15 5.18 10.82
C VAL A 150 5.43 4.72 12.25
N SER A 151 5.26 3.44 12.55
CA SER A 151 5.46 2.92 13.91
C SER A 151 6.86 2.33 14.15
N GLY A 152 7.66 2.15 13.11
CA GLY A 152 8.95 1.48 13.18
C GLY A 152 8.85 -0.02 13.47
N LYS A 153 7.66 -0.61 13.41
CA LYS A 153 7.42 -2.03 13.67
C LYS A 153 7.26 -2.78 12.36
N LEU A 154 8.02 -3.87 12.22
CA LEU A 154 7.85 -4.77 11.09
C LEU A 154 6.53 -5.54 11.21
N ILE A 155 5.93 -5.84 10.05
CA ILE A 155 4.84 -6.79 9.93
C ILE A 155 5.45 -8.17 10.19
N GLY A 156 5.05 -8.82 11.25
CA GLY A 156 5.46 -10.21 11.50
C GLY A 156 6.14 -10.48 12.83
N LYS A 157 5.63 -11.37 13.44
CA LYS A 157 5.71 -12.25 14.61
C LYS A 157 4.84 -11.81 15.77
#